data_d52b03a9e2c793131db56a6bd9d8d9fe
#
_entry.id   d52b03a9e2c793131db56a6bd9d8d9fe
#
_cell.length_a   1.000
_cell.length_b   1.000
_cell.length_c   1.000
_cell.angle_alpha   90.00
_cell.angle_beta   90.00
_cell.angle_gamma   90.00
#
_symmetry.space_group_name_H-M   'P 1'
#
loop_
_entity.id
_entity.type
_entity.pdbx_description
1 polymer ?
#
loop_
_entity_poly.entity_id
_entity_poly.type
_entity_poly.pdbx_seq_one_letter_code
_entity_poly.pdbx_strand_id
1 'polypeptide(L)'
;MNQDLTKGPIIKSMLLFAVPMILGNLLQQCYNIADTFIVGRFLGSNALAAVGSSFTLMTFLTSILLGLCMGSGAYFSICFGERNEKALKEGLFASFLLIAGLTVILNVIVFALLDKIEFFLQVPKEVWPLMRSYLVIIFMGITATFFYNYFASLLRAVGNSIVPLVFLAVSAMLNIILDLWFVIGLNFGVGGAAAATVIAQYVSGIGIAIYTLVRFPELRIERSHCRIQLDCIKKIGSFSILTCIQQSVMNLGILMVQGLVNSFGGTVMAAFAAAVKIDAFAYMPVQDFGNAFSTFIAQNYGAKKYDRIRSGFKGAMAASFFFCIIVSAIVWIFARPLMLLFVDSSETAIIFEGVRYLHIEGAFYCGIGCLFLLYGLYRAMGKPEMSVVLTVISLGTRVVLAYILSAIPTISVVGIWWAVPIGWFLADCTGIIFYLSKKEKLLH
;
A
#
# COMPACT_ATOMS: atom_id res chain seq x y z
N MET A 1 13.55 17.08 -10.18
CA MET A 1 12.76 18.33 -10.30
C MET A 1 11.65 18.26 -9.26
N ASN A 2 11.60 19.21 -8.33
CA ASN A 2 10.51 19.29 -7.37
C ASN A 2 9.32 19.96 -8.07
N GLN A 3 8.17 19.30 -8.08
CA GLN A 3 6.94 19.88 -8.61
C GLN A 3 6.20 20.59 -7.47
N ASP A 4 6.12 21.92 -7.55
CA ASP A 4 5.23 22.69 -6.68
C ASP A 4 3.78 22.47 -7.15
N LEU A 5 3.06 21.53 -6.49
CA LEU A 5 1.69 21.17 -6.85
C LEU A 5 0.68 22.29 -6.56
N THR A 6 1.12 23.39 -5.92
CA THR A 6 0.28 24.57 -5.70
C THR A 6 0.22 25.49 -6.93
N LYS A 7 0.94 25.18 -8.00
CA LYS A 7 1.03 25.98 -9.23
C LYS A 7 0.72 25.13 -10.47
N GLY A 8 0.51 25.79 -11.60
CA GLY A 8 0.32 25.17 -12.92
C GLY A 8 -1.02 24.45 -13.11
N PRO A 9 -1.18 23.73 -14.25
CA PRO A 9 -2.41 23.03 -14.62
C PRO A 9 -2.66 21.86 -13.65
N ILE A 10 -3.83 21.82 -13.05
CA ILE A 10 -4.18 20.93 -11.94
C ILE A 10 -4.01 19.45 -12.33
N ILE A 11 -4.76 18.99 -13.34
CA ILE A 11 -4.78 17.57 -13.74
C ILE A 11 -3.43 17.11 -14.26
N LYS A 12 -2.78 17.92 -15.11
CA LYS A 12 -1.46 17.60 -15.66
C LYS A 12 -0.42 17.44 -14.55
N SER A 13 -0.42 18.34 -13.55
CA SER A 13 0.52 18.26 -12.40
C SER A 13 0.28 17.00 -11.57
N MET A 14 -0.98 16.64 -11.29
CA MET A 14 -1.32 15.43 -10.56
C MET A 14 -0.90 14.17 -11.33
N LEU A 15 -1.18 14.09 -12.62
CA LEU A 15 -0.82 12.93 -13.45
C LEU A 15 0.70 12.77 -13.56
N LEU A 16 1.43 13.86 -13.85
CA LEU A 16 2.89 13.82 -13.91
C LEU A 16 3.54 13.41 -12.58
N PHE A 17 2.90 13.74 -11.46
CA PHE A 17 3.35 13.33 -10.14
C PHE A 17 2.96 11.88 -9.80
N ALA A 18 1.80 11.42 -10.26
CA ALA A 18 1.29 10.06 -10.02
C ALA A 18 2.01 9.00 -10.85
N VAL A 19 2.36 9.29 -12.11
CA VAL A 19 2.98 8.29 -13.02
C VAL A 19 4.24 7.65 -12.43
N PRO A 20 5.22 8.38 -11.87
CA PRO A 20 6.37 7.73 -11.23
C PRO A 20 6.01 6.86 -10.02
N MET A 21 4.95 7.20 -9.27
CA MET A 21 4.48 6.39 -8.14
C MET A 21 3.87 5.07 -8.64
N ILE A 22 3.03 5.13 -9.66
CA ILE A 22 2.41 3.97 -10.30
C ILE A 22 3.50 3.04 -10.88
N LEU A 23 4.45 3.61 -11.63
CA LEU A 23 5.57 2.85 -12.18
C LEU A 23 6.43 2.20 -11.10
N GLY A 24 6.65 2.88 -9.96
CA GLY A 24 7.37 2.34 -8.82
C GLY A 24 6.68 1.11 -8.25
N ASN A 25 5.37 1.16 -8.01
CA ASN A 25 4.62 0.03 -7.48
C ASN A 25 4.51 -1.12 -8.48
N LEU A 26 4.32 -0.84 -9.76
CA LEU A 26 4.36 -1.88 -10.79
C LEU A 26 5.72 -2.58 -10.84
N LEU A 27 6.82 -1.82 -10.78
CA LEU A 27 8.17 -2.36 -10.72
C LEU A 27 8.38 -3.23 -9.46
N GLN A 28 7.83 -2.80 -8.32
CA GLN A 28 7.86 -3.59 -7.09
C GLN A 28 7.14 -4.93 -7.25
N GLN A 29 6.01 -4.96 -7.92
CA GLN A 29 5.31 -6.23 -8.20
C GLN A 29 6.12 -7.12 -9.17
N CYS A 30 6.73 -6.52 -10.18
CA CYS A 30 7.58 -7.29 -11.11
C CYS A 30 8.76 -7.95 -10.39
N TYR A 31 9.47 -7.26 -9.51
CA TYR A 31 10.57 -7.90 -8.79
C TYR A 31 10.08 -8.94 -7.77
N ASN A 32 8.95 -8.74 -7.09
CA ASN A 32 8.36 -9.75 -6.22
C ASN A 32 8.03 -11.05 -6.96
N ILE A 33 7.55 -10.93 -8.21
CA ILE A 33 7.29 -12.07 -9.08
C ILE A 33 8.60 -12.75 -9.47
N ALA A 34 9.65 -11.97 -9.83
CA ALA A 34 10.95 -12.49 -10.18
C ALA A 34 11.60 -13.25 -9.02
N ASP A 35 11.59 -12.71 -7.81
CA ASP A 35 12.09 -13.36 -6.59
C ASP A 35 11.33 -14.68 -6.33
N THR A 36 10.01 -14.65 -6.36
CA THR A 36 9.18 -15.85 -6.20
C THR A 36 9.48 -16.92 -7.26
N PHE A 37 9.71 -16.50 -8.52
CA PHE A 37 10.08 -17.40 -9.62
C PHE A 37 11.45 -18.02 -9.39
N ILE A 38 12.46 -17.24 -9.00
CA ILE A 38 13.82 -17.73 -8.71
C ILE A 38 13.76 -18.76 -7.58
N VAL A 39 13.12 -18.43 -6.46
CA VAL A 39 12.99 -19.35 -5.31
C VAL A 39 12.26 -20.64 -5.73
N GLY A 40 11.11 -20.53 -6.40
CA GLY A 40 10.32 -21.70 -6.80
C GLY A 40 11.05 -22.60 -7.80
N ARG A 41 11.77 -22.01 -8.75
CA ARG A 41 12.45 -22.75 -9.81
C ARG A 41 13.73 -23.45 -9.34
N PHE A 42 14.50 -22.81 -8.47
CA PHE A 42 15.84 -23.29 -8.09
C PHE A 42 15.89 -23.94 -6.71
N LEU A 43 14.98 -23.59 -5.78
CA LEU A 43 14.97 -24.12 -4.42
C LEU A 43 13.82 -25.11 -4.14
N GLY A 44 12.84 -25.20 -5.05
CA GLY A 44 11.75 -26.16 -4.98
C GLY A 44 10.54 -25.69 -4.18
N SER A 45 9.54 -26.60 -4.07
CA SER A 45 8.20 -26.28 -3.57
C SER A 45 8.17 -25.91 -2.06
N ASN A 46 8.99 -26.56 -1.23
CA ASN A 46 9.04 -26.26 0.20
C ASN A 46 9.61 -24.86 0.47
N ALA A 47 10.64 -24.46 -0.29
CA ALA A 47 11.20 -23.11 -0.23
C ALA A 47 10.18 -22.06 -0.72
N LEU A 48 9.46 -22.35 -1.79
CA LEU A 48 8.40 -21.48 -2.30
C LEU A 48 7.27 -21.32 -1.27
N ALA A 49 6.87 -22.39 -0.60
CA ALA A 49 5.87 -22.35 0.47
C ALA A 49 6.35 -21.51 1.68
N ALA A 50 7.63 -21.64 2.04
CA ALA A 50 8.25 -20.88 3.12
C ALA A 50 8.25 -19.37 2.81
N VAL A 51 8.70 -18.97 1.62
CA VAL A 51 8.73 -17.56 1.20
C VAL A 51 7.31 -17.01 1.03
N GLY A 52 6.40 -17.77 0.42
CA GLY A 52 5.01 -17.35 0.24
C GLY A 52 4.26 -17.11 1.56
N SER A 53 4.44 -18.00 2.56
CA SER A 53 3.87 -17.80 3.90
C SER A 53 4.50 -16.61 4.63
N SER A 54 5.81 -16.41 4.47
CA SER A 54 6.52 -15.25 5.01
C SER A 54 6.06 -13.94 4.39
N PHE A 55 5.71 -13.94 3.10
CA PHE A 55 5.26 -12.75 2.37
C PHE A 55 4.00 -12.13 2.98
N THR A 56 3.04 -12.94 3.42
CA THR A 56 1.81 -12.45 4.07
C THR A 56 2.14 -11.70 5.37
N LEU A 57 3.02 -12.26 6.20
CA LEU A 57 3.47 -11.61 7.44
C LEU A 57 4.22 -10.31 7.13
N MET A 58 5.13 -10.35 6.17
CA MET A 58 5.91 -9.17 5.77
C MET A 58 5.03 -8.06 5.20
N THR A 59 4.01 -8.40 4.41
CA THR A 59 3.04 -7.43 3.88
C THR A 59 2.30 -6.71 5.02
N PHE A 60 1.89 -7.45 6.04
CA PHE A 60 1.25 -6.87 7.21
C PHE A 60 2.19 -5.92 7.97
N LEU A 61 3.42 -6.34 8.26
CA LEU A 61 4.41 -5.51 8.95
C LEU A 61 4.80 -4.26 8.15
N THR A 62 5.00 -4.43 6.85
CA THR A 62 5.31 -3.31 5.95
C THR A 62 4.14 -2.32 5.86
N SER A 63 2.89 -2.78 5.92
CA SER A 63 1.72 -1.90 5.90
C SER A 63 1.65 -0.98 7.12
N ILE A 64 2.12 -1.45 8.28
CA ILE A 64 2.24 -0.62 9.49
C ILE A 64 3.22 0.53 9.24
N LEU A 65 4.43 0.22 8.76
CA LEU A 65 5.44 1.23 8.46
C LEU A 65 5.01 2.19 7.35
N LEU A 66 4.41 1.65 6.30
CA LEU A 66 3.88 2.44 5.19
C LEU A 66 2.82 3.42 5.67
N GLY A 67 1.88 2.96 6.49
CA GLY A 67 0.83 3.81 7.08
C GLY A 67 1.40 4.94 7.93
N LEU A 68 2.38 4.63 8.80
CA LEU A 68 3.06 5.62 9.62
C LEU A 68 3.77 6.68 8.77
N CYS A 69 4.52 6.26 7.74
CA CYS A 69 5.24 7.16 6.85
C CYS A 69 4.29 7.99 5.96
N MET A 70 3.20 7.39 5.46
CA MET A 70 2.20 8.10 4.66
C MET A 70 1.47 9.17 5.46
N GLY A 71 1.12 8.88 6.71
CA GLY A 71 0.50 9.85 7.61
C GLY A 71 1.43 11.04 7.88
N SER A 72 2.69 10.79 8.23
CA SER A 72 3.69 11.85 8.36
C SER A 72 3.89 12.63 7.07
N GLY A 73 3.92 11.96 5.92
CA GLY A 73 4.02 12.58 4.60
C GLY A 73 2.89 13.58 4.30
N ALA A 74 1.67 13.29 4.74
CA ALA A 74 0.55 14.23 4.62
C ALA A 74 0.79 15.49 5.46
N TYR A 75 1.26 15.36 6.71
CA TYR A 75 1.64 16.49 7.55
C TYR A 75 2.77 17.32 6.91
N PHE A 76 3.82 16.67 6.39
CA PHE A 76 4.91 17.36 5.70
C PHE A 76 4.43 18.13 4.46
N SER A 77 3.48 17.54 3.71
CA SER A 77 2.88 18.19 2.54
C SER A 77 2.12 19.46 2.90
N ILE A 78 1.40 19.45 4.04
CA ILE A 78 0.71 20.63 4.57
C ILE A 78 1.72 21.71 4.95
N CYS A 79 2.74 21.38 5.75
CA CYS A 79 3.79 22.33 6.16
C CYS A 79 4.56 22.90 4.97
N PHE A 80 4.83 22.06 3.95
CA PHE A 80 5.45 22.50 2.71
C PHE A 80 4.56 23.49 1.95
N GLY A 81 3.26 23.23 1.88
CA GLY A 81 2.27 24.14 1.29
C GLY A 81 2.17 25.48 2.03
N GLU A 82 2.22 25.45 3.35
CA GLU A 82 2.26 26.64 4.22
C GLU A 82 3.56 27.43 4.09
N ARG A 83 4.59 26.86 3.47
CA ARG A 83 5.96 27.38 3.45
C ARG A 83 6.55 27.59 4.86
N ASN A 84 6.11 26.78 5.80
CA ASN A 84 6.55 26.81 7.18
C ASN A 84 7.71 25.80 7.38
N GLU A 85 8.94 26.24 7.02
CA GLU A 85 10.14 25.42 7.12
C GLU A 85 10.41 24.94 8.56
N LYS A 86 10.14 25.80 9.55
CA LYS A 86 10.34 25.46 10.96
C LYS A 86 9.43 24.29 11.37
N ALA A 87 8.12 24.40 11.11
CA ALA A 87 7.17 23.33 11.42
C ALA A 87 7.50 22.04 10.65
N LEU A 88 7.94 22.15 9.40
CA LEU A 88 8.39 21.02 8.60
C LEU A 88 9.58 20.30 9.27
N LYS A 89 10.64 21.03 9.64
CA LYS A 89 11.86 20.46 10.26
C LYS A 89 11.60 19.89 11.65
N GLU A 90 10.82 20.56 12.48
CA GLU A 90 10.37 20.03 13.78
C GLU A 90 9.52 18.77 13.60
N GLY A 91 8.63 18.76 12.58
CA GLY A 91 7.83 17.62 12.20
C GLY A 91 8.67 16.43 11.70
N LEU A 92 9.70 16.70 10.91
CA LEU A 92 10.66 15.68 10.46
C LEU A 92 11.37 15.02 11.64
N PHE A 93 11.87 15.80 12.58
CA PHE A 93 12.52 15.25 13.78
C PHE A 93 11.57 14.41 14.63
N ALA A 94 10.40 14.94 14.94
CA ALA A 94 9.41 14.27 15.78
C ALA A 94 8.90 12.98 15.15
N SER A 95 8.58 12.99 13.85
CA SER A 95 8.10 11.81 13.14
C SER A 95 9.19 10.75 12.98
N PHE A 96 10.43 11.15 12.72
CA PHE A 96 11.56 10.23 12.63
C PHE A 96 11.74 9.46 13.95
N LEU A 97 11.75 10.17 15.08
CA LEU A 97 11.85 9.54 16.40
C LEU A 97 10.68 8.62 16.70
N LEU A 98 9.44 9.06 16.40
CA LEU A 98 8.24 8.28 16.62
C LEU A 98 8.28 6.97 15.82
N ILE A 99 8.53 7.08 14.50
CA ILE A 99 8.47 5.91 13.62
C ILE A 99 9.69 5.01 13.82
N ALA A 100 10.89 5.57 14.05
CA ALA A 100 12.06 4.79 14.39
C ALA A 100 11.87 4.01 15.69
N GLY A 101 11.33 4.65 16.74
CA GLY A 101 11.00 4.00 18.00
C GLY A 101 9.99 2.86 17.82
N LEU A 102 8.91 3.11 17.08
CA LEU A 102 7.92 2.07 16.75
C LEU A 102 8.52 0.94 15.89
N THR A 103 9.43 1.27 14.97
CA THR A 103 10.14 0.27 14.15
C THR A 103 11.01 -0.64 15.01
N VAL A 104 11.73 -0.08 15.99
CA VAL A 104 12.53 -0.86 16.94
C VAL A 104 11.63 -1.76 17.79
N ILE A 105 10.55 -1.23 18.34
CA ILE A 105 9.58 -2.00 19.12
C ILE A 105 9.00 -3.15 18.28
N LEU A 106 8.58 -2.86 17.04
CA LEU A 106 8.05 -3.85 16.12
C LEU A 106 9.08 -4.96 15.84
N ASN A 107 10.34 -4.55 15.60
CA ASN A 107 11.44 -5.49 15.36
C ASN A 107 11.67 -6.41 16.57
N VAL A 108 11.73 -5.84 17.78
CA VAL A 108 11.86 -6.61 19.02
C VAL A 108 10.70 -7.58 19.21
N ILE A 109 9.46 -7.13 19.00
CA ILE A 109 8.25 -7.99 19.12
C ILE A 109 8.32 -9.16 18.14
N VAL A 110 8.65 -8.89 16.88
CA VAL A 110 8.69 -9.91 15.84
C VAL A 110 9.77 -10.97 16.13
N PHE A 111 10.96 -10.56 16.57
CA PHE A 111 11.99 -11.50 16.99
C PHE A 111 11.60 -12.29 18.25
N ALA A 112 10.97 -11.64 19.24
CA ALA A 112 10.52 -12.30 20.45
C ALA A 112 9.39 -13.33 20.20
N LEU A 113 8.58 -13.09 19.17
CA LEU A 113 7.46 -13.95 18.79
C LEU A 113 7.81 -14.95 17.67
N LEU A 114 9.04 -14.95 17.16
CA LEU A 114 9.46 -15.72 16.01
C LEU A 114 9.07 -17.21 16.13
N ASP A 115 9.36 -17.84 17.28
CA ASP A 115 9.08 -19.26 17.50
C ASP A 115 7.57 -19.55 17.70
N LYS A 116 6.74 -18.51 17.92
CA LYS A 116 5.28 -18.64 18.01
C LYS A 116 4.59 -18.46 16.64
N ILE A 117 5.30 -17.93 15.63
CA ILE A 117 4.78 -17.73 14.28
C ILE A 117 4.42 -19.06 13.62
N GLU A 118 5.22 -20.12 13.86
CA GLU A 118 4.94 -21.48 13.40
C GLU A 118 3.53 -21.93 13.81
N PHE A 119 3.24 -21.79 15.10
CA PHE A 119 1.93 -22.17 15.66
C PHE A 119 0.79 -21.31 15.10
N PHE A 120 1.00 -19.99 15.03
CA PHE A 120 -0.02 -19.06 14.54
C PHE A 120 -0.37 -19.24 13.05
N LEU A 121 0.66 -19.51 12.22
CA LEU A 121 0.49 -19.71 10.79
C LEU A 121 0.26 -21.17 10.42
N GLN A 122 0.24 -22.08 11.40
CA GLN A 122 0.07 -23.54 11.20
C GLN A 122 1.02 -24.07 10.12
N VAL A 123 2.29 -23.62 10.16
CA VAL A 123 3.30 -23.99 9.16
C VAL A 123 3.69 -25.47 9.33
N PRO A 124 3.71 -26.26 8.24
CA PRO A 124 4.20 -27.65 8.30
C PRO A 124 5.64 -27.74 8.83
N LYS A 125 5.92 -28.76 9.66
CA LYS A 125 7.23 -28.94 10.28
C LYS A 125 8.39 -29.04 9.29
N GLU A 126 8.11 -29.50 8.09
CA GLU A 126 9.09 -29.61 7.00
C GLU A 126 9.47 -28.26 6.38
N VAL A 127 8.54 -27.30 6.40
CA VAL A 127 8.69 -25.95 5.82
C VAL A 127 9.26 -24.98 6.85
N TRP A 128 8.98 -25.19 8.12
CA TRP A 128 9.37 -24.26 9.20
C TRP A 128 10.85 -23.90 9.27
N PRO A 129 11.81 -24.83 9.16
CA PRO A 129 13.24 -24.50 9.21
C PRO A 129 13.64 -23.50 8.10
N LEU A 130 13.08 -23.69 6.89
CA LEU A 130 13.31 -22.80 5.75
C LEU A 130 12.66 -21.41 5.99
N MET A 131 11.42 -21.41 6.46
CA MET A 131 10.71 -20.18 6.78
C MET A 131 11.39 -19.41 7.90
N ARG A 132 11.82 -20.08 8.96
CA ARG A 132 12.55 -19.46 10.09
C ARG A 132 13.85 -18.82 9.61
N SER A 133 14.63 -19.52 8.80
CA SER A 133 15.88 -18.99 8.23
C SER A 133 15.62 -17.73 7.38
N TYR A 134 14.57 -17.75 6.59
CA TYR A 134 14.14 -16.60 5.79
C TYR A 134 13.72 -15.42 6.67
N LEU A 135 12.84 -15.66 7.65
CA LEU A 135 12.27 -14.64 8.53
C LEU A 135 13.33 -13.94 9.39
N VAL A 136 14.30 -14.70 9.96
CA VAL A 136 15.39 -14.10 10.75
C VAL A 136 16.16 -13.07 9.95
N ILE A 137 16.47 -13.38 8.70
CA ILE A 137 17.21 -12.45 7.83
C ILE A 137 16.33 -11.29 7.39
N ILE A 138 15.11 -11.58 6.92
CA ILE A 138 14.23 -10.53 6.38
C ILE A 138 13.80 -9.51 7.44
N PHE A 139 13.65 -9.93 8.71
CA PHE A 139 13.31 -9.02 9.81
C PHE A 139 14.42 -8.01 10.11
N MET A 140 15.68 -8.33 9.80
CA MET A 140 16.78 -7.34 9.85
C MET A 140 16.56 -6.22 8.80
N GLY A 141 15.81 -6.49 7.74
CA GLY A 141 15.45 -5.52 6.70
C GLY A 141 14.34 -4.53 7.08
N ILE A 142 13.61 -4.74 8.20
CA ILE A 142 12.52 -3.86 8.63
C ILE A 142 13.01 -2.42 8.79
N THR A 143 14.20 -2.22 9.35
CA THR A 143 14.82 -0.90 9.48
C THR A 143 15.12 -0.26 8.13
N ALA A 144 15.59 -1.03 7.15
CA ALA A 144 15.83 -0.53 5.79
C ALA A 144 14.51 -0.13 5.10
N THR A 145 13.46 -0.92 5.30
CA THR A 145 12.10 -0.62 4.83
C THR A 145 11.58 0.69 5.43
N PHE A 146 11.82 0.93 6.72
CA PHE A 146 11.51 2.20 7.36
C PHE A 146 12.26 3.36 6.69
N PHE A 147 13.59 3.28 6.55
CA PHE A 147 14.39 4.34 5.92
C PHE A 147 13.88 4.68 4.53
N TYR A 148 13.67 3.67 3.68
CA TYR A 148 13.17 3.92 2.34
C TYR A 148 11.80 4.60 2.35
N ASN A 149 10.81 4.05 3.08
CA ASN A 149 9.46 4.60 3.09
C ASN A 149 9.38 5.98 3.71
N TYR A 150 10.18 6.26 4.75
CA TYR A 150 10.24 7.55 5.39
C TYR A 150 10.74 8.64 4.43
N PHE A 151 11.93 8.43 3.83
CA PHE A 151 12.50 9.41 2.91
C PHE A 151 11.74 9.49 1.59
N ALA A 152 11.19 8.39 1.11
CA ALA A 152 10.28 8.42 -0.05
C ALA A 152 9.02 9.25 0.22
N SER A 153 8.40 9.11 1.40
CA SER A 153 7.25 9.92 1.81
C SER A 153 7.59 11.40 1.96
N LEU A 154 8.78 11.70 2.51
CA LEU A 154 9.28 13.06 2.62
C LEU A 154 9.50 13.70 1.23
N LEU A 155 10.18 13.00 0.32
CA LEU A 155 10.42 13.50 -1.04
C LEU A 155 9.12 13.71 -1.82
N ARG A 156 8.17 12.78 -1.67
CA ARG A 156 6.83 12.94 -2.26
C ARG A 156 6.12 14.16 -1.68
N ALA A 157 6.23 14.40 -0.37
CA ALA A 157 5.62 15.55 0.29
C ALA A 157 6.10 16.89 -0.25
N VAL A 158 7.36 16.98 -0.66
CA VAL A 158 7.95 18.18 -1.30
C VAL A 158 7.83 18.16 -2.84
N GLY A 159 7.02 17.25 -3.39
CA GLY A 159 6.70 17.21 -4.82
C GLY A 159 7.70 16.44 -5.69
N ASN A 160 8.51 15.55 -5.12
CA ASN A 160 9.45 14.72 -5.86
C ASN A 160 9.05 13.23 -5.79
N SER A 161 8.43 12.71 -6.84
CA SER A 161 8.07 11.30 -6.98
C SER A 161 9.07 10.49 -7.82
N ILE A 162 9.98 11.16 -8.54
CA ILE A 162 10.94 10.50 -9.43
C ILE A 162 12.08 9.86 -8.65
N VAL A 163 12.63 10.55 -7.66
CA VAL A 163 13.76 10.03 -6.88
C VAL A 163 13.42 8.73 -6.15
N PRO A 164 12.28 8.61 -5.44
CA PRO A 164 11.85 7.33 -4.88
C PRO A 164 11.76 6.20 -5.91
N LEU A 165 11.24 6.49 -7.12
CA LEU A 165 11.19 5.51 -8.22
C LEU A 165 12.59 5.05 -8.63
N VAL A 166 13.54 5.97 -8.78
CA VAL A 166 14.92 5.62 -9.20
C VAL A 166 15.58 4.70 -8.17
N PHE A 167 15.48 5.03 -6.86
CA PHE A 167 16.05 4.18 -5.82
C PHE A 167 15.35 2.82 -5.72
N LEU A 168 14.04 2.76 -5.98
CA LEU A 168 13.32 1.49 -6.06
C LEU A 168 13.76 0.66 -7.25
N ALA A 169 14.00 1.29 -8.42
CA ALA A 169 14.50 0.61 -9.60
C ALA A 169 15.90 0.03 -9.37
N VAL A 170 16.80 0.81 -8.74
CA VAL A 170 18.13 0.32 -8.34
C VAL A 170 18.03 -0.86 -7.38
N SER A 171 17.14 -0.75 -6.37
CA SER A 171 16.89 -1.84 -5.42
C SER A 171 16.39 -3.11 -6.12
N ALA A 172 15.42 -2.98 -7.01
CA ALA A 172 14.85 -4.11 -7.74
C ALA A 172 15.90 -4.81 -8.63
N MET A 173 16.70 -4.05 -9.36
CA MET A 173 17.78 -4.60 -10.18
C MET A 173 18.84 -5.30 -9.32
N LEU A 174 19.26 -4.66 -8.24
CA LEU A 174 20.25 -5.22 -7.32
C LEU A 174 19.73 -6.50 -6.66
N ASN A 175 18.46 -6.50 -6.23
CA ASN A 175 17.84 -7.70 -5.65
C ASN A 175 17.88 -8.87 -6.61
N ILE A 176 17.44 -8.71 -7.86
CA ILE A 176 17.43 -9.78 -8.86
C ILE A 176 18.87 -10.31 -9.11
N ILE A 177 19.85 -9.41 -9.22
CA ILE A 177 21.26 -9.81 -9.44
C ILE A 177 21.78 -10.60 -8.24
N LEU A 178 21.50 -10.14 -7.02
CA LEU A 178 21.93 -10.80 -5.79
C LEU A 178 21.21 -12.12 -5.57
N ASP A 179 19.91 -12.23 -5.91
CA ASP A 179 19.15 -13.47 -5.85
C ASP A 179 19.78 -14.54 -6.73
N LEU A 180 20.07 -14.21 -7.98
CA LEU A 180 20.75 -15.13 -8.91
C LEU A 180 22.13 -15.53 -8.38
N TRP A 181 22.88 -14.60 -7.83
CA TRP A 181 24.22 -14.89 -7.31
C TRP A 181 24.18 -15.72 -6.02
N PHE A 182 23.33 -15.37 -5.05
CA PHE A 182 23.28 -16.06 -3.76
C PHE A 182 22.56 -17.40 -3.84
N VAL A 183 21.48 -17.49 -4.61
CA VAL A 183 20.69 -18.71 -4.73
C VAL A 183 21.37 -19.71 -5.68
N ILE A 184 21.81 -19.27 -6.87
CA ILE A 184 22.37 -20.16 -7.90
C ILE A 184 23.89 -20.26 -7.79
N GLY A 185 24.60 -19.12 -7.63
CA GLY A 185 26.05 -19.09 -7.61
C GLY A 185 26.67 -19.62 -6.31
N LEU A 186 26.11 -19.22 -5.16
CA LEU A 186 26.66 -19.57 -3.84
C LEU A 186 25.87 -20.67 -3.12
N ASN A 187 24.71 -21.09 -3.65
CA ASN A 187 23.84 -22.11 -3.04
C ASN A 187 23.43 -21.81 -1.59
N PHE A 188 23.21 -20.55 -1.24
CA PHE A 188 22.80 -20.13 0.10
C PHE A 188 21.32 -20.43 0.40
N GLY A 189 20.60 -21.05 -0.51
CA GLY A 189 19.21 -21.45 -0.33
C GLY A 189 18.28 -20.26 -0.08
N VAL A 190 17.25 -20.50 0.72
CA VAL A 190 16.21 -19.49 1.05
C VAL A 190 16.80 -18.29 1.82
N GLY A 191 17.82 -18.54 2.65
CA GLY A 191 18.54 -17.47 3.35
C GLY A 191 19.27 -16.52 2.41
N GLY A 192 19.74 -17.04 1.25
CA GLY A 192 20.36 -16.22 0.18
C GLY A 192 19.36 -15.25 -0.44
N ALA A 193 18.15 -15.69 -0.75
CA ALA A 193 17.09 -14.82 -1.27
C ALA A 193 16.69 -13.73 -0.24
N ALA A 194 16.55 -14.10 1.03
CA ALA A 194 16.30 -13.13 2.10
C ALA A 194 17.42 -12.09 2.21
N ALA A 195 18.69 -12.54 2.17
CA ALA A 195 19.85 -11.64 2.25
C ALA A 195 19.93 -10.70 1.04
N ALA A 196 19.66 -11.18 -0.16
CA ALA A 196 19.59 -10.36 -1.37
C ALA A 196 18.56 -9.23 -1.24
N THR A 197 17.35 -9.56 -0.77
CA THR A 197 16.28 -8.60 -0.51
C THR A 197 16.69 -7.55 0.52
N VAL A 198 17.26 -7.97 1.65
CA VAL A 198 17.67 -7.07 2.73
C VAL A 198 18.79 -6.14 2.29
N ILE A 199 19.81 -6.66 1.61
CA ILE A 199 20.92 -5.83 1.09
C ILE A 199 20.39 -4.79 0.10
N ALA A 200 19.53 -5.19 -0.85
CA ALA A 200 18.92 -4.28 -1.82
C ALA A 200 18.09 -3.19 -1.13
N GLN A 201 17.34 -3.54 -0.09
CA GLN A 201 16.56 -2.57 0.71
C GLN A 201 17.46 -1.59 1.49
N TYR A 202 18.58 -2.06 2.07
CA TYR A 202 19.52 -1.17 2.75
C TYR A 202 20.21 -0.23 1.78
N VAL A 203 20.63 -0.69 0.61
CA VAL A 203 21.24 0.16 -0.42
C VAL A 203 20.24 1.25 -0.85
N SER A 204 18.99 0.89 -1.07
CA SER A 204 17.94 1.84 -1.44
C SER A 204 17.60 2.79 -0.27
N GLY A 205 17.37 2.26 0.94
CA GLY A 205 16.98 3.06 2.10
C GLY A 205 18.05 4.04 2.56
N ILE A 206 19.31 3.59 2.64
CA ILE A 206 20.44 4.46 3.00
C ILE A 206 20.74 5.42 1.84
N GLY A 207 20.70 4.92 0.59
CA GLY A 207 20.95 5.73 -0.59
C GLY A 207 19.97 6.89 -0.72
N ILE A 208 18.66 6.67 -0.58
CA ILE A 208 17.67 7.74 -0.64
C ILE A 208 17.81 8.72 0.53
N ALA A 209 18.19 8.24 1.73
CA ALA A 209 18.44 9.09 2.89
C ALA A 209 19.63 10.03 2.63
N ILE A 210 20.78 9.50 2.20
CA ILE A 210 21.97 10.27 1.87
C ILE A 210 21.66 11.27 0.75
N TYR A 211 21.02 10.81 -0.33
CA TYR A 211 20.63 11.67 -1.45
C TYR A 211 19.76 12.84 -0.97
N THR A 212 18.77 12.57 -0.14
CA THR A 212 17.86 13.60 0.39
C THR A 212 18.64 14.62 1.22
N LEU A 213 19.48 14.16 2.14
CA LEU A 213 20.25 15.05 3.01
C LEU A 213 21.33 15.85 2.26
N VAL A 214 21.88 15.32 1.16
CA VAL A 214 22.89 16.03 0.35
C VAL A 214 22.24 16.99 -0.63
N ARG A 215 21.19 16.56 -1.32
CA ARG A 215 20.59 17.32 -2.44
C ARG A 215 19.56 18.34 -2.00
N PHE A 216 18.99 18.16 -0.80
CA PHE A 216 17.98 19.05 -0.23
C PHE A 216 18.47 19.63 1.12
N PRO A 217 19.40 20.61 1.10
CA PRO A 217 19.92 21.23 2.33
C PRO A 217 18.81 21.84 3.20
N GLU A 218 17.73 22.32 2.56
CA GLU A 218 16.55 22.88 3.21
C GLU A 218 15.78 21.88 4.10
N LEU A 219 15.95 20.59 3.85
CA LEU A 219 15.35 19.52 4.66
C LEU A 219 16.28 19.04 5.80
N ARG A 220 17.48 19.54 5.89
CA ARG A 220 18.40 19.17 6.98
C ARG A 220 17.90 19.70 8.32
N ILE A 221 17.91 18.81 9.30
CA ILE A 221 17.55 19.17 10.68
C ILE A 221 18.76 19.76 11.38
N GLU A 222 18.62 20.97 11.90
CA GLU A 222 19.61 21.62 12.74
C GLU A 222 19.32 21.35 14.21
N ARG A 223 20.32 21.55 15.10
CA ARG A 223 20.14 21.36 16.55
C ARG A 223 19.01 22.19 17.15
N SER A 224 18.72 23.36 16.57
CA SER A 224 17.62 24.24 16.96
C SER A 224 16.23 23.61 16.76
N HIS A 225 16.11 22.69 15.80
CA HIS A 225 14.86 21.98 15.46
C HIS A 225 14.69 20.65 16.21
N CYS A 226 15.71 20.20 16.94
CA CYS A 226 15.69 18.99 17.76
C CYS A 226 14.94 19.21 19.10
N ARG A 227 13.82 19.93 19.06
CA ARG A 227 12.97 20.16 20.24
C ARG A 227 11.71 19.30 20.14
N ILE A 228 11.48 18.52 21.19
CA ILE A 228 10.28 17.71 21.31
C ILE A 228 9.14 18.63 21.80
N GLN A 229 8.29 19.07 20.86
CA GLN A 229 7.08 19.81 21.20
C GLN A 229 5.89 18.83 21.23
N LEU A 230 5.22 18.73 22.37
CA LEU A 230 4.09 17.82 22.56
C LEU A 230 2.97 18.01 21.53
N ASP A 231 2.70 19.24 21.13
CA ASP A 231 1.67 19.54 20.13
C ASP A 231 2.04 19.05 18.75
N CYS A 232 3.33 19.15 18.37
CA CYS A 232 3.84 18.59 17.13
C CYS A 232 3.74 17.07 17.14
N ILE A 233 4.15 16.41 18.23
CA ILE A 233 4.05 14.94 18.37
C ILE A 233 2.59 14.48 18.32
N LYS A 234 1.68 15.17 18.99
CA LYS A 234 0.24 14.84 18.95
C LYS A 234 -0.33 14.92 17.54
N LYS A 235 0.01 15.99 16.79
CA LYS A 235 -0.45 16.15 15.41
C LYS A 235 0.12 15.04 14.52
N ILE A 236 1.43 14.84 14.53
CA ILE A 236 2.09 13.79 13.73
C ILE A 236 1.60 12.41 14.15
N GLY A 237 1.49 12.15 15.46
CA GLY A 237 0.96 10.91 15.99
C GLY A 237 -0.46 10.63 15.48
N SER A 238 -1.33 11.65 15.48
CA SER A 238 -2.67 11.51 14.93
C SER A 238 -2.65 11.11 13.44
N PHE A 239 -1.89 11.83 12.60
CA PHE A 239 -1.78 11.51 11.18
C PHE A 239 -1.18 10.12 10.94
N SER A 240 -0.09 9.80 11.60
CA SER A 240 0.67 8.56 11.38
C SER A 240 -0.06 7.36 11.93
N ILE A 241 -0.54 7.41 13.18
CA ILE A 241 -1.20 6.27 13.82
C ILE A 241 -2.54 5.97 13.17
N LEU A 242 -3.36 7.00 12.87
CA LEU A 242 -4.65 6.78 12.21
C LEU A 242 -4.48 6.24 10.79
N THR A 243 -3.48 6.70 10.04
CA THR A 243 -3.18 6.13 8.71
C THR A 243 -2.64 4.70 8.83
N CYS A 244 -1.85 4.41 9.85
CA CYS A 244 -1.39 3.06 10.17
C CYS A 244 -2.57 2.13 10.49
N ILE A 245 -3.48 2.57 11.35
CA ILE A 245 -4.71 1.82 11.68
C ILE A 245 -5.53 1.56 10.41
N GLN A 246 -5.71 2.60 9.57
CA GLN A 246 -6.41 2.45 8.30
C GLN A 246 -5.81 1.35 7.42
N GLN A 247 -4.49 1.38 7.22
CA GLN A 247 -3.78 0.39 6.39
C GLN A 247 -3.83 -1.02 7.00
N SER A 248 -3.69 -1.13 8.32
CA SER A 248 -3.74 -2.40 9.05
C SER A 248 -5.14 -3.02 9.00
N VAL A 249 -6.19 -2.21 9.23
CA VAL A 249 -7.59 -2.66 9.13
C VAL A 249 -7.90 -3.12 7.71
N MET A 250 -7.40 -2.41 6.70
CA MET A 250 -7.58 -2.80 5.30
C MET A 250 -7.03 -4.19 5.02
N ASN A 251 -5.80 -4.47 5.45
CA ASN A 251 -5.20 -5.80 5.26
C ASN A 251 -5.90 -6.89 6.08
N LEU A 252 -6.28 -6.59 7.32
CA LEU A 252 -7.01 -7.55 8.17
C LEU A 252 -8.36 -7.93 7.55
N GLY A 253 -9.11 -6.96 7.03
CA GLY A 253 -10.39 -7.21 6.38
C GLY A 253 -10.25 -8.12 5.14
N ILE A 254 -9.19 -7.93 4.35
CA ILE A 254 -8.89 -8.81 3.20
C ILE A 254 -8.63 -10.24 3.68
N LEU A 255 -7.83 -10.42 4.75
CA LEU A 255 -7.52 -11.72 5.32
C LEU A 255 -8.76 -12.45 5.86
N MET A 256 -9.68 -11.72 6.49
CA MET A 256 -10.95 -12.30 6.99
C MET A 256 -11.81 -12.84 5.84
N VAL A 257 -11.93 -12.10 4.74
CA VAL A 257 -12.65 -12.55 3.55
C VAL A 257 -11.95 -13.75 2.91
N GLN A 258 -10.63 -13.76 2.85
CA GLN A 258 -9.85 -14.90 2.36
C GLN A 258 -10.14 -16.17 3.18
N GLY A 259 -10.20 -16.05 4.51
CA GLY A 259 -10.55 -17.17 5.38
C GLY A 259 -11.92 -17.75 5.09
N LEU A 260 -12.91 -16.87 4.85
CA LEU A 260 -14.27 -17.31 4.45
C LEU A 260 -14.28 -17.98 3.08
N VAL A 261 -13.58 -17.42 2.10
CA VAL A 261 -13.45 -18.01 0.75
C VAL A 261 -12.85 -19.41 0.81
N ASN A 262 -11.85 -19.62 1.65
CA ASN A 262 -11.19 -20.92 1.82
C ASN A 262 -12.16 -22.01 2.31
N SER A 263 -13.19 -21.65 3.08
CA SER A 263 -14.21 -22.60 3.57
C SER A 263 -15.11 -23.17 2.45
N PHE A 264 -15.13 -22.56 1.26
CA PHE A 264 -15.90 -23.00 0.11
C PHE A 264 -15.19 -24.05 -0.78
N GLY A 265 -13.98 -24.45 -0.36
CA GLY A 265 -13.23 -25.52 -1.03
C GLY A 265 -12.21 -25.03 -2.05
N GLY A 266 -11.41 -25.99 -2.56
CA GLY A 266 -10.23 -25.72 -3.37
C GLY A 266 -10.50 -24.97 -4.67
N THR A 267 -11.62 -25.25 -5.33
CA THR A 267 -12.00 -24.61 -6.60
C THR A 267 -12.22 -23.10 -6.41
N VAL A 268 -13.00 -22.72 -5.39
CA VAL A 268 -13.30 -21.29 -5.10
C VAL A 268 -12.05 -20.58 -4.60
N MET A 269 -11.25 -21.24 -3.76
CA MET A 269 -10.00 -20.73 -3.25
C MET A 269 -9.00 -20.44 -4.39
N ALA A 270 -8.84 -21.37 -5.33
CA ALA A 270 -7.95 -21.20 -6.49
C ALA A 270 -8.45 -20.10 -7.43
N ALA A 271 -9.77 -20.03 -7.69
CA ALA A 271 -10.39 -18.99 -8.49
C ALA A 271 -10.16 -17.61 -7.89
N PHE A 272 -10.38 -17.45 -6.58
CA PHE A 272 -10.15 -16.20 -5.86
C PHE A 272 -8.67 -15.80 -5.85
N ALA A 273 -7.76 -16.74 -5.59
CA ALA A 273 -6.33 -16.47 -5.57
C ALA A 273 -5.80 -15.94 -6.93
N ALA A 274 -6.33 -16.45 -8.06
CA ALA A 274 -6.01 -15.94 -9.39
C ALA A 274 -6.65 -14.57 -9.66
N ALA A 275 -7.95 -14.45 -9.36
CA ALA A 275 -8.73 -13.25 -9.64
C ALA A 275 -8.25 -12.03 -8.84
N VAL A 276 -7.91 -12.18 -7.54
CA VAL A 276 -7.37 -11.10 -6.71
C VAL A 276 -6.03 -10.56 -7.24
N LYS A 277 -5.21 -11.38 -7.89
CA LYS A 277 -3.98 -10.89 -8.54
C LYS A 277 -4.30 -9.98 -9.73
N ILE A 278 -5.29 -10.36 -10.53
CA ILE A 278 -5.77 -9.54 -11.65
C ILE A 278 -6.32 -8.22 -11.12
N ASP A 279 -7.16 -8.27 -10.09
CA ASP A 279 -7.71 -7.11 -9.40
C ASP A 279 -6.62 -6.16 -8.88
N ALA A 280 -5.61 -6.70 -8.22
CA ALA A 280 -4.51 -5.90 -7.69
C ALA A 280 -3.83 -5.07 -8.79
N PHE A 281 -3.57 -5.64 -9.95
CA PHE A 281 -3.05 -4.90 -11.10
C PHE A 281 -4.04 -3.87 -11.65
N ALA A 282 -5.33 -4.15 -11.60
CA ALA A 282 -6.38 -3.29 -12.10
C ALA A 282 -6.55 -2.02 -11.25
N TYR A 283 -6.63 -2.14 -9.91
CA TYR A 283 -6.89 -1.00 -9.04
C TYR A 283 -5.64 -0.32 -8.45
N MET A 284 -4.47 -0.95 -8.48
CA MET A 284 -3.23 -0.38 -7.94
C MET A 284 -2.89 1.00 -8.54
N PRO A 285 -3.01 1.25 -9.85
CA PRO A 285 -2.78 2.59 -10.40
C PRO A 285 -3.71 3.65 -9.82
N VAL A 286 -4.95 3.29 -9.51
CA VAL A 286 -5.94 4.21 -8.94
C VAL A 286 -5.63 4.50 -7.47
N GLN A 287 -5.13 3.51 -6.73
CA GLN A 287 -4.66 3.68 -5.35
C GLN A 287 -3.49 4.67 -5.30
N ASP A 288 -2.52 4.52 -6.20
CA ASP A 288 -1.37 5.43 -6.28
C ASP A 288 -1.76 6.83 -6.74
N PHE A 289 -2.71 6.92 -7.67
CA PHE A 289 -3.30 8.19 -8.04
C PHE A 289 -3.99 8.86 -6.84
N GLY A 290 -4.70 8.11 -6.01
CA GLY A 290 -5.28 8.59 -4.75
C GLY A 290 -4.22 9.11 -3.76
N ASN A 291 -3.05 8.46 -3.68
CA ASN A 291 -1.94 8.92 -2.87
C ASN A 291 -1.29 10.20 -3.43
N ALA A 292 -1.13 10.29 -4.74
CA ALA A 292 -0.66 11.49 -5.43
C ALA A 292 -1.63 12.67 -5.25
N PHE A 293 -2.92 12.40 -5.38
CA PHE A 293 -3.99 13.35 -5.11
C PHE A 293 -3.95 13.84 -3.66
N SER A 294 -3.72 12.94 -2.69
CA SER A 294 -3.56 13.31 -1.27
C SER A 294 -2.44 14.36 -1.08
N THR A 295 -1.30 14.16 -1.71
CA THR A 295 -0.18 15.12 -1.67
C THR A 295 -0.56 16.46 -2.31
N PHE A 296 -1.24 16.43 -3.47
CA PHE A 296 -1.75 17.63 -4.13
C PHE A 296 -2.71 18.41 -3.21
N ILE A 297 -3.68 17.74 -2.61
CA ILE A 297 -4.63 18.37 -1.68
C ILE A 297 -3.90 18.94 -0.46
N ALA A 298 -2.99 18.17 0.16
CA ALA A 298 -2.29 18.60 1.36
C ALA A 298 -1.44 19.86 1.12
N GLN A 299 -0.70 19.95 0.01
CA GLN A 299 0.06 21.15 -0.34
C GLN A 299 -0.86 22.36 -0.60
N ASN A 300 -1.97 22.17 -1.31
CA ASN A 300 -2.91 23.26 -1.58
C ASN A 300 -3.71 23.66 -0.33
N TYR A 301 -3.97 22.72 0.59
CA TYR A 301 -4.59 22.99 1.88
C TYR A 301 -3.69 23.84 2.76
N GLY A 302 -2.41 23.49 2.89
CA GLY A 302 -1.42 24.30 3.57
C GLY A 302 -1.25 25.69 2.94
N ALA A 303 -1.27 25.77 1.60
CA ALA A 303 -1.21 27.05 0.87
C ALA A 303 -2.53 27.84 0.89
N LYS A 304 -3.58 27.35 1.55
CA LYS A 304 -4.93 27.95 1.60
C LYS A 304 -5.57 28.19 0.23
N LYS A 305 -5.21 27.35 -0.77
CA LYS A 305 -5.73 27.45 -2.14
C LYS A 305 -6.99 26.62 -2.34
N TYR A 306 -8.06 26.97 -1.65
CA TYR A 306 -9.29 26.18 -1.57
C TYR A 306 -9.99 25.98 -2.92
N ASP A 307 -9.92 26.97 -3.83
CA ASP A 307 -10.48 26.82 -5.19
C ASP A 307 -9.73 25.76 -6.00
N ARG A 308 -8.40 25.65 -5.80
CA ARG A 308 -7.62 24.57 -6.43
C ARG A 308 -7.98 23.22 -5.84
N ILE A 309 -8.29 23.13 -4.54
CA ILE A 309 -8.76 21.89 -3.90
C ILE A 309 -10.10 21.48 -4.53
N ARG A 310 -11.06 22.41 -4.66
CA ARG A 310 -12.38 22.11 -5.26
C ARG A 310 -12.26 21.63 -6.71
N SER A 311 -11.48 22.35 -7.51
CA SER A 311 -11.23 22.00 -8.92
C SER A 311 -10.42 20.72 -9.04
N GLY A 312 -9.43 20.52 -8.19
CA GLY A 312 -8.61 19.33 -8.11
C GLY A 312 -9.40 18.08 -7.76
N PHE A 313 -10.31 18.18 -6.77
CA PHE A 313 -11.18 17.07 -6.40
C PHE A 313 -12.10 16.66 -7.57
N LYS A 314 -12.78 17.63 -8.19
CA LYS A 314 -13.63 17.34 -9.37
C LYS A 314 -12.85 16.72 -10.51
N GLY A 315 -11.66 17.26 -10.81
CA GLY A 315 -10.81 16.75 -11.88
C GLY A 315 -10.23 15.36 -11.57
N ALA A 316 -9.82 15.11 -10.32
CA ALA A 316 -9.34 13.81 -9.91
C ALA A 316 -10.45 12.75 -9.95
N MET A 317 -11.67 13.10 -9.51
CA MET A 317 -12.84 12.22 -9.63
C MET A 317 -13.11 11.85 -11.10
N ALA A 318 -13.13 12.84 -11.99
CA ALA A 318 -13.36 12.61 -13.43
C ALA A 318 -12.25 11.73 -14.04
N ALA A 319 -10.98 12.00 -13.74
CA ALA A 319 -9.85 11.22 -14.22
C ALA A 319 -9.87 9.78 -13.71
N SER A 320 -10.16 9.59 -12.41
CA SER A 320 -10.29 8.27 -11.79
C SER A 320 -11.46 7.48 -12.38
N PHE A 321 -12.63 8.11 -12.54
CA PHE A 321 -13.79 7.49 -13.18
C PHE A 321 -13.50 7.05 -14.62
N PHE A 322 -12.89 7.92 -15.41
CA PHE A 322 -12.54 7.59 -16.79
C PHE A 322 -11.57 6.41 -16.86
N PHE A 323 -10.52 6.42 -16.02
CA PHE A 323 -9.58 5.30 -15.94
C PHE A 323 -10.28 4.01 -15.49
N CYS A 324 -11.08 4.07 -14.42
CA CYS A 324 -11.79 2.91 -13.89
C CYS A 324 -12.78 2.32 -14.91
N ILE A 325 -13.48 3.13 -15.68
CA ILE A 325 -14.39 2.65 -16.75
C ILE A 325 -13.59 1.87 -17.80
N ILE A 326 -12.43 2.38 -18.24
CA ILE A 326 -11.58 1.69 -19.21
C ILE A 326 -11.11 0.34 -18.63
N VAL A 327 -10.59 0.35 -17.40
CA VAL A 327 -10.08 -0.88 -16.75
C VAL A 327 -11.21 -1.85 -16.50
N SER A 328 -12.39 -1.39 -16.04
CA SER A 328 -13.59 -2.21 -15.88
C SER A 328 -13.99 -2.88 -17.19
N ALA A 329 -14.02 -2.13 -18.28
CA ALA A 329 -14.33 -2.69 -19.61
C ALA A 329 -13.30 -3.74 -20.05
N ILE A 330 -12.00 -3.47 -19.86
CA ILE A 330 -10.93 -4.42 -20.19
C ILE A 330 -11.07 -5.70 -19.36
N VAL A 331 -11.20 -5.58 -18.04
CA VAL A 331 -11.31 -6.74 -17.14
C VAL A 331 -12.58 -7.53 -17.43
N TRP A 332 -13.71 -6.86 -17.69
CA TRP A 332 -14.98 -7.49 -17.99
C TRP A 332 -14.96 -8.25 -19.33
N ILE A 333 -14.42 -7.65 -20.40
CA ILE A 333 -14.33 -8.24 -21.74
C ILE A 333 -13.29 -9.38 -21.77
N PHE A 334 -12.16 -9.19 -21.12
CA PHE A 334 -11.04 -10.13 -21.14
C PHE A 334 -10.94 -11.00 -19.87
N ALA A 335 -12.00 -11.10 -19.05
CA ALA A 335 -11.98 -11.85 -17.81
C ALA A 335 -11.49 -13.31 -18.00
N ARG A 336 -11.98 -14.02 -19.00
CA ARG A 336 -11.55 -15.39 -19.29
C ARG A 336 -10.09 -15.47 -19.76
N PRO A 337 -9.61 -14.72 -20.77
CA PRO A 337 -8.21 -14.66 -21.12
C PRO A 337 -7.28 -14.29 -19.94
N LEU A 338 -7.68 -13.36 -19.08
CA LEU A 338 -6.91 -12.98 -17.90
C LEU A 338 -6.81 -14.12 -16.88
N MET A 339 -7.88 -14.88 -16.66
CA MET A 339 -7.84 -16.08 -15.81
C MET A 339 -6.91 -17.15 -16.38
N LEU A 340 -6.87 -17.33 -17.71
CA LEU A 340 -6.00 -18.30 -18.38
C LEU A 340 -4.50 -17.98 -18.24
N LEU A 341 -4.12 -16.79 -17.81
CA LEU A 341 -2.72 -16.46 -17.46
C LEU A 341 -2.27 -17.16 -16.17
N PHE A 342 -3.20 -17.53 -15.30
CA PHE A 342 -2.92 -18.08 -13.97
C PHE A 342 -3.42 -19.51 -13.77
N VAL A 343 -4.38 -19.97 -14.60
CA VAL A 343 -5.09 -21.22 -14.43
C VAL A 343 -5.07 -22.00 -15.75
N ASP A 344 -4.81 -23.30 -15.68
CA ASP A 344 -4.82 -24.16 -16.88
C ASP A 344 -6.21 -24.19 -17.51
N SER A 345 -6.26 -24.27 -18.83
CA SER A 345 -7.50 -24.29 -19.62
C SER A 345 -8.43 -25.49 -19.33
N SER A 346 -7.88 -26.56 -18.77
CA SER A 346 -8.62 -27.75 -18.34
C SER A 346 -9.46 -27.52 -17.08
N GLU A 347 -9.07 -26.55 -16.24
CA GLU A 347 -9.71 -26.23 -14.97
C GLU A 347 -10.93 -25.31 -15.15
N THR A 348 -11.93 -25.79 -15.89
CA THR A 348 -13.09 -25.00 -16.32
C THR A 348 -13.91 -24.43 -15.16
N ALA A 349 -14.03 -25.17 -14.04
CA ALA A 349 -14.77 -24.74 -12.86
C ALA A 349 -14.07 -23.56 -12.15
N ILE A 350 -12.74 -23.57 -12.07
CA ILE A 350 -11.94 -22.48 -11.48
C ILE A 350 -12.04 -21.23 -12.36
N ILE A 351 -11.93 -21.40 -13.67
CA ILE A 351 -12.05 -20.29 -14.63
C ILE A 351 -13.45 -19.68 -14.57
N PHE A 352 -14.50 -20.50 -14.51
CA PHE A 352 -15.88 -20.03 -14.44
C PHE A 352 -16.12 -19.15 -13.19
N GLU A 353 -15.66 -19.61 -12.01
CA GLU A 353 -15.85 -18.88 -10.76
C GLU A 353 -14.98 -17.61 -10.72
N GLY A 354 -13.74 -17.66 -11.23
CA GLY A 354 -12.87 -16.49 -11.34
C GLY A 354 -13.41 -15.43 -12.31
N VAL A 355 -13.95 -15.83 -13.45
CA VAL A 355 -14.63 -14.92 -14.40
C VAL A 355 -15.85 -14.27 -13.75
N ARG A 356 -16.64 -15.04 -13.00
CA ARG A 356 -17.79 -14.53 -12.26
C ARG A 356 -17.42 -13.48 -11.23
N TYR A 357 -16.34 -13.72 -10.47
CA TYR A 357 -15.77 -12.75 -9.54
C TYR A 357 -15.37 -11.47 -10.28
N LEU A 358 -14.57 -11.58 -11.34
CA LEU A 358 -14.06 -10.44 -12.11
C LEU A 358 -15.18 -9.63 -12.77
N HIS A 359 -16.27 -10.28 -13.19
CA HIS A 359 -17.44 -9.59 -13.73
C HIS A 359 -18.18 -8.79 -12.66
N ILE A 360 -18.28 -9.30 -11.43
CA ILE A 360 -18.94 -8.60 -10.32
C ILE A 360 -18.06 -7.45 -9.80
N GLU A 361 -16.85 -7.73 -9.36
CA GLU A 361 -15.97 -6.67 -8.79
C GLU A 361 -15.50 -5.68 -9.86
N GLY A 362 -15.09 -6.19 -11.02
CA GLY A 362 -14.60 -5.38 -12.12
C GLY A 362 -15.60 -4.37 -12.66
N ALA A 363 -16.90 -4.65 -12.59
CA ALA A 363 -17.94 -3.70 -12.98
C ALA A 363 -17.99 -2.45 -12.07
N PHE A 364 -17.45 -2.52 -10.85
CA PHE A 364 -17.56 -1.47 -9.82
C PHE A 364 -16.24 -0.84 -9.42
N TYR A 365 -15.18 -0.95 -10.23
CA TYR A 365 -13.89 -0.29 -9.93
C TYR A 365 -13.99 1.22 -9.75
N CYS A 366 -15.02 1.86 -10.30
CA CYS A 366 -15.30 3.26 -10.03
C CYS A 366 -15.55 3.54 -8.54
N GLY A 367 -16.14 2.60 -7.80
CA GLY A 367 -16.35 2.70 -6.35
C GLY A 367 -15.03 2.72 -5.59
N ILE A 368 -14.16 1.73 -5.82
CA ILE A 368 -12.85 1.73 -5.14
C ILE A 368 -12.00 2.94 -5.54
N GLY A 369 -12.10 3.42 -6.79
CA GLY A 369 -11.42 4.63 -7.25
C GLY A 369 -11.89 5.87 -6.50
N CYS A 370 -13.19 6.02 -6.29
CA CYS A 370 -13.78 7.09 -5.47
C CYS A 370 -13.28 7.00 -4.02
N LEU A 371 -13.29 5.80 -3.44
CA LEU A 371 -12.90 5.55 -2.06
C LEU A 371 -11.43 5.94 -1.79
N PHE A 372 -10.50 5.60 -2.70
CA PHE A 372 -9.09 6.00 -2.56
C PHE A 372 -8.91 7.52 -2.62
N LEU A 373 -9.68 8.22 -3.45
CA LEU A 373 -9.66 9.68 -3.47
C LEU A 373 -10.22 10.28 -2.17
N LEU A 374 -11.29 9.71 -1.61
CA LEU A 374 -11.84 10.14 -0.32
C LEU A 374 -10.85 9.91 0.83
N TYR A 375 -10.16 8.77 0.87
CA TYR A 375 -9.09 8.52 1.84
C TYR A 375 -7.98 9.58 1.73
N GLY A 376 -7.55 9.87 0.50
CA GLY A 376 -6.55 10.89 0.22
C GLY A 376 -7.01 12.29 0.63
N LEU A 377 -8.25 12.65 0.33
CA LEU A 377 -8.86 13.94 0.65
C LEU A 377 -8.86 14.19 2.17
N TYR A 378 -9.44 13.27 2.94
CA TYR A 378 -9.60 13.46 4.38
C TYR A 378 -8.26 13.48 5.11
N ARG A 379 -7.36 12.58 4.76
CA ARG A 379 -6.00 12.58 5.30
C ARG A 379 -5.29 13.91 5.03
N ALA A 380 -5.39 14.43 3.81
CA ALA A 380 -4.76 15.66 3.37
C ALA A 380 -5.34 16.93 4.00
N MET A 381 -6.61 16.90 4.37
CA MET A 381 -7.31 18.02 5.04
C MET A 381 -7.24 17.96 6.56
N GLY A 382 -6.34 17.15 7.13
CA GLY A 382 -6.16 17.05 8.58
C GLY A 382 -7.28 16.29 9.29
N LYS A 383 -8.01 15.42 8.60
CA LYS A 383 -9.08 14.57 9.13
C LYS A 383 -8.83 13.07 8.89
N PRO A 384 -7.63 12.53 9.26
CA PRO A 384 -7.30 11.13 9.03
C PRO A 384 -8.27 10.16 9.73
N GLU A 385 -8.93 10.59 10.82
CA GLU A 385 -9.97 9.82 11.49
C GLU A 385 -11.12 9.45 10.54
N MET A 386 -11.47 10.34 9.61
CA MET A 386 -12.53 10.05 8.64
C MET A 386 -12.10 8.97 7.63
N SER A 387 -10.83 8.92 7.25
CA SER A 387 -10.30 7.83 6.42
C SER A 387 -10.42 6.48 7.13
N VAL A 388 -10.19 6.44 8.45
CA VAL A 388 -10.40 5.22 9.26
C VAL A 388 -11.88 4.83 9.29
N VAL A 389 -12.77 5.79 9.51
CA VAL A 389 -14.24 5.55 9.52
C VAL A 389 -14.70 4.95 8.19
N LEU A 390 -14.28 5.53 7.06
CA LEU A 390 -14.62 5.00 5.73
C LEU A 390 -14.07 3.58 5.51
N THR A 391 -12.86 3.31 6.00
CA THR A 391 -12.26 1.98 5.92
C THR A 391 -13.06 0.96 6.74
N VAL A 392 -13.46 1.32 7.97
CA VAL A 392 -14.27 0.46 8.83
C VAL A 392 -15.65 0.21 8.19
N ILE A 393 -16.28 1.24 7.61
CA ILE A 393 -17.57 1.07 6.90
C ILE A 393 -17.38 0.12 5.70
N SER A 394 -16.40 0.40 4.84
CA SER A 394 -16.16 -0.40 3.63
C SER A 394 -15.87 -1.87 3.97
N LEU A 395 -14.88 -2.12 4.81
CA LEU A 395 -14.42 -3.47 5.13
C LEU A 395 -15.29 -4.16 6.16
N GLY A 396 -15.79 -3.45 7.16
CA GLY A 396 -16.73 -3.99 8.14
C GLY A 396 -18.00 -4.48 7.47
N THR A 397 -18.60 -3.68 6.60
CA THR A 397 -19.78 -4.07 5.81
C THR A 397 -19.45 -5.25 4.89
N ARG A 398 -18.29 -5.21 4.20
CA ARG A 398 -17.83 -6.31 3.34
C ARG A 398 -17.75 -7.61 4.11
N VAL A 399 -17.10 -7.62 5.28
CA VAL A 399 -16.96 -8.84 6.10
C VAL A 399 -18.33 -9.32 6.58
N VAL A 400 -19.14 -8.45 7.19
CA VAL A 400 -20.47 -8.80 7.71
C VAL A 400 -21.36 -9.35 6.61
N LEU A 401 -21.47 -8.66 5.48
CA LEU A 401 -22.27 -9.09 4.35
C LEU A 401 -21.75 -10.38 3.71
N ALA A 402 -20.42 -10.56 3.61
CA ALA A 402 -19.85 -11.78 3.08
C ALA A 402 -20.28 -13.00 3.90
N TYR A 403 -20.22 -12.92 5.24
CA TYR A 403 -20.68 -14.00 6.12
C TYR A 403 -22.21 -14.22 6.06
N ILE A 404 -23.01 -13.14 6.06
CA ILE A 404 -24.48 -13.26 6.03
C ILE A 404 -24.95 -13.79 4.67
N LEU A 405 -24.51 -13.21 3.57
CA LEU A 405 -24.98 -13.57 2.23
C LEU A 405 -24.48 -14.94 1.80
N SER A 406 -23.26 -15.32 2.17
CA SER A 406 -22.73 -16.64 1.83
C SER A 406 -23.40 -17.78 2.61
N ALA A 407 -23.99 -17.51 3.75
CA ALA A 407 -24.78 -18.48 4.53
C ALA A 407 -26.15 -18.81 3.89
N ILE A 408 -26.61 -17.97 2.94
CA ILE A 408 -27.88 -18.21 2.22
C ILE A 408 -27.59 -19.18 1.07
N PRO A 409 -28.20 -20.40 1.05
CA PRO A 409 -27.86 -21.44 0.06
C PRO A 409 -28.03 -21.02 -1.40
N THR A 410 -29.01 -20.15 -1.68
CA THR A 410 -29.29 -19.66 -3.05
C THR A 410 -28.28 -18.61 -3.52
N ILE A 411 -27.62 -17.93 -2.61
CA ILE A 411 -26.61 -16.87 -2.90
C ILE A 411 -25.22 -17.46 -2.84
N SER A 412 -24.89 -18.18 -1.75
CA SER A 412 -23.62 -18.90 -1.57
C SER A 412 -22.40 -17.97 -1.80
N VAL A 413 -21.37 -18.46 -2.50
CA VAL A 413 -20.12 -17.73 -2.81
C VAL A 413 -20.33 -16.36 -3.47
N VAL A 414 -21.40 -16.22 -4.26
CA VAL A 414 -21.71 -14.95 -4.95
C VAL A 414 -21.95 -13.80 -3.99
N GLY A 415 -22.48 -14.13 -2.80
CA GLY A 415 -22.67 -13.16 -1.74
C GLY A 415 -21.37 -12.54 -1.24
N ILE A 416 -20.27 -13.30 -1.25
CA ILE A 416 -18.94 -12.78 -0.91
C ILE A 416 -18.49 -11.75 -1.95
N TRP A 417 -18.69 -12.06 -3.24
CA TRP A 417 -18.31 -11.17 -4.34
C TRP A 417 -19.10 -9.86 -4.31
N TRP A 418 -20.41 -9.91 -4.09
CA TRP A 418 -21.25 -8.72 -4.00
C TRP A 418 -21.01 -7.89 -2.73
N ALA A 419 -20.55 -8.50 -1.65
CA ALA A 419 -20.25 -7.78 -0.42
C ALA A 419 -19.18 -6.69 -0.61
N VAL A 420 -18.28 -6.88 -1.57
CA VAL A 420 -17.18 -5.95 -1.85
C VAL A 420 -17.68 -4.63 -2.44
N PRO A 421 -18.34 -4.59 -3.60
CA PRO A 421 -18.85 -3.35 -4.17
C PRO A 421 -19.92 -2.67 -3.31
N ILE A 422 -20.71 -3.42 -2.55
CA ILE A 422 -21.66 -2.83 -1.59
C ILE A 422 -20.90 -2.07 -0.49
N GLY A 423 -19.82 -2.65 0.03
CA GLY A 423 -18.97 -1.99 1.03
C GLY A 423 -18.35 -0.68 0.49
N TRP A 424 -17.88 -0.68 -0.76
CA TRP A 424 -17.37 0.53 -1.40
C TRP A 424 -18.46 1.60 -1.53
N PHE A 425 -19.62 1.22 -2.04
CA PHE A 425 -20.74 2.13 -2.24
C PHE A 425 -21.19 2.81 -0.94
N LEU A 426 -21.31 2.06 0.16
CA LEU A 426 -21.72 2.61 1.46
C LEU A 426 -20.66 3.57 2.02
N ALA A 427 -19.39 3.23 1.89
CA ALA A 427 -18.30 4.12 2.29
C ALA A 427 -18.24 5.40 1.44
N ASP A 428 -18.41 5.27 0.13
CA ASP A 428 -18.44 6.41 -0.79
C ASP A 428 -19.59 7.35 -0.49
N CYS A 429 -20.81 6.82 -0.31
CA CYS A 429 -21.97 7.62 0.08
C CYS A 429 -21.70 8.37 1.38
N THR A 430 -21.17 7.69 2.41
CA THR A 430 -20.83 8.30 3.70
C THR A 430 -19.78 9.40 3.53
N GLY A 431 -18.72 9.13 2.77
CA GLY A 431 -17.66 10.10 2.52
C GLY A 431 -18.15 11.32 1.75
N ILE A 432 -18.92 11.12 0.68
CA ILE A 432 -19.46 12.23 -0.13
C ILE A 432 -20.44 13.07 0.68
N ILE A 433 -21.36 12.43 1.43
CA ILE A 433 -22.32 13.15 2.29
C ILE A 433 -21.57 13.99 3.35
N PHE A 434 -20.56 13.42 3.99
CA PHE A 434 -19.74 14.14 4.96
C PHE A 434 -19.01 15.34 4.32
N TYR A 435 -18.45 15.16 3.12
CA TYR A 435 -17.81 16.25 2.37
C TYR A 435 -18.80 17.36 2.07
N LEU A 436 -19.96 17.03 1.54
CA LEU A 436 -20.98 18.02 1.15
C LEU A 436 -21.53 18.78 2.38
N SER A 437 -21.76 18.08 3.50
CA SER A 437 -22.30 18.66 4.73
C SER A 437 -21.30 19.54 5.50
N LYS A 438 -20.00 19.24 5.38
CA LYS A 438 -18.93 19.94 6.13
C LYS A 438 -18.01 20.78 5.24
N LYS A 439 -18.31 20.88 3.94
CA LYS A 439 -17.46 21.53 2.94
C LYS A 439 -17.01 22.95 3.34
N GLU A 440 -17.89 23.76 3.89
CA GLU A 440 -17.55 25.12 4.34
C GLU A 440 -16.59 25.09 5.53
N LYS A 441 -16.82 24.19 6.51
CA LYS A 441 -15.93 24.05 7.67
C LYS A 441 -14.58 23.39 7.36
N LEU A 442 -14.51 22.61 6.29
CA LEU A 442 -13.29 21.94 5.86
C LEU A 442 -12.42 22.86 4.99
N LEU A 443 -13.02 23.87 4.33
CA LEU A 443 -12.36 24.74 3.38
C LEU A 443 -12.30 26.22 3.87
N HIS A 444 -12.63 26.46 5.12
CA HIS A 444 -12.44 27.72 5.83
C HIS A 444 -11.79 27.47 7.19
#